data_1217afaca113517913fede8a33445a00
#
_entry.id   1217afaca113517913fede8a33445a00
#
_cell.length_a   1.000
_cell.length_b   1.000
_cell.length_c   1.000
_cell.angle_alpha   90.00
_cell.angle_beta   90.00
_cell.angle_gamma   90.00
#
_symmetry.space_group_name_H-M   'P 1'
#
loop_
_entity.id
_entity.type
_entity.pdbx_description
1 polymer ?
#
loop_
_entity_poly.entity_id
_entity_poly.type
_entity_poly.pdbx_seq_one_letter_code
_entity_poly.pdbx_strand_id
1 'polypeptide(L)'
;MFSSIALGGGGVRGGIMIGGLAALEKHQPLLFPKGIYGCSAGSIIATALAYKIPLPAIKHMFDTDFNLSGVIPSINLTSITSFTQEKALFSMDSFTQTVLKAFDGQGVDLRNAVIDDAPQKLYILASNLTTRKAVLLTGSVSIMDAIRCSSCLPFVFHPQVLYNNLYIDGGFYAHNMHKVVPAETLVFHISRSELSITPERLKKMTLSDYSATLYEAFRSESHTDNVLWFKNDTISLMQELTDAQKKQLYDEGFTQASRFFSKRLPEILG
;
A
#
# COMPACT_ATOMS: atom_id res chain seq x y z
N MET A 1 9.18 20.33 8.42
CA MET A 1 8.76 19.02 8.98
C MET A 1 7.34 18.72 8.52
N PHE A 2 7.09 17.49 8.10
CA PHE A 2 5.76 17.04 7.70
C PHE A 2 4.98 16.51 8.91
N SER A 3 3.78 17.02 9.10
CA SER A 3 2.88 16.63 10.21
C SER A 3 1.85 15.56 9.83
N SER A 4 1.78 15.20 8.55
CA SER A 4 0.98 14.10 8.01
C SER A 4 1.69 13.42 6.85
N ILE A 5 1.42 12.13 6.66
CA ILE A 5 1.98 11.32 5.58
C ILE A 5 0.91 10.44 4.95
N ALA A 6 1.04 10.22 3.65
CA ALA A 6 0.18 9.32 2.89
C ALA A 6 1.03 8.32 2.09
N LEU A 7 0.72 7.04 2.23
CA LEU A 7 1.45 5.92 1.64
C LEU A 7 0.55 5.22 0.63
N GLY A 8 0.94 5.30 -0.64
CA GLY A 8 0.17 4.76 -1.75
C GLY A 8 0.23 3.24 -1.87
N GLY A 9 -0.54 2.71 -2.81
CA GLY A 9 -0.50 1.29 -3.18
C GLY A 9 0.75 0.94 -3.98
N GLY A 10 1.13 -0.34 -3.96
CA GLY A 10 2.29 -0.82 -4.70
C GLY A 10 2.52 -2.32 -4.62
N GLY A 11 1.64 -3.07 -3.95
CA GLY A 11 1.80 -4.51 -3.75
C GLY A 11 3.15 -4.83 -3.09
N VAL A 12 3.86 -5.82 -3.61
CA VAL A 12 5.17 -6.24 -3.10
C VAL A 12 6.25 -5.14 -3.19
N ARG A 13 6.02 -4.09 -4.01
CA ARG A 13 6.93 -2.93 -4.10
C ARG A 13 6.86 -2.00 -2.88
N GLY A 14 6.03 -2.31 -1.87
CA GLY A 14 5.95 -1.53 -0.61
C GLY A 14 7.29 -1.28 0.07
N GLY A 15 8.27 -2.18 -0.12
CA GLY A 15 9.64 -2.02 0.38
C GLY A 15 10.32 -0.72 -0.03
N ILE A 16 9.96 -0.14 -1.19
CA ILE A 16 10.50 1.14 -1.65
C ILE A 16 10.03 2.30 -0.76
N MET A 17 8.79 2.25 -0.27
CA MET A 17 8.27 3.26 0.66
C MET A 17 8.95 3.16 2.03
N ILE A 18 9.30 1.93 2.48
CA ILE A 18 10.03 1.72 3.72
C ILE A 18 11.43 2.34 3.62
N GLY A 19 12.12 2.17 2.49
CA GLY A 19 13.37 2.89 2.20
C GLY A 19 13.18 4.41 2.22
N GLY A 20 12.08 4.90 1.66
CA GLY A 20 11.71 6.32 1.69
C GLY A 20 11.49 6.85 3.11
N LEU A 21 10.84 6.07 3.97
CA LEU A 21 10.66 6.40 5.39
C LEU A 21 11.99 6.45 6.13
N ALA A 22 12.93 5.55 5.82
CA ALA A 22 14.27 5.56 6.41
C ALA A 22 15.07 6.82 6.03
N ALA A 23 14.88 7.33 4.81
CA ALA A 23 15.46 8.61 4.41
C ALA A 23 14.80 9.79 5.15
N LEU A 24 13.47 9.77 5.32
CA LEU A 24 12.75 10.80 6.07
C LEU A 24 13.18 10.84 7.55
N GLU A 25 13.40 9.66 8.16
CA GLU A 25 13.79 9.53 9.57
C GLU A 25 15.11 10.25 9.91
N LYS A 26 15.99 10.46 8.91
CA LYS A 26 17.20 11.28 9.07
C LYS A 26 16.90 12.79 9.24
N HIS A 27 15.71 13.23 8.87
CA HIS A 27 15.31 14.64 8.89
C HIS A 27 14.24 14.94 9.93
N GLN A 28 13.45 13.96 10.35
CA GLN A 28 12.44 14.10 11.39
C GLN A 28 12.02 12.75 11.97
N PRO A 29 11.55 12.68 13.23
CA PRO A 29 10.91 11.50 13.76
C PRO A 29 9.68 11.11 12.92
N LEU A 30 9.38 9.80 12.82
CA LEU A 30 8.21 9.29 12.10
C LEU A 30 6.92 9.44 12.94
N LEU A 31 6.65 10.69 13.37
CA LEU A 31 5.48 11.09 14.12
C LEU A 31 4.64 12.07 13.29
N PHE A 32 3.37 11.74 13.11
CA PHE A 32 2.48 12.47 12.20
C PHE A 32 1.18 12.88 12.93
N PRO A 33 1.21 13.95 13.74
CA PRO A 33 0.09 14.33 14.60
C PRO A 33 -1.18 14.71 13.83
N LYS A 34 -1.07 15.10 12.55
CA LYS A 34 -2.23 15.39 11.70
C LYS A 34 -2.79 14.14 11.00
N GLY A 35 -2.05 13.04 10.94
CA GLY A 35 -2.55 11.76 10.47
C GLY A 35 -1.61 11.01 9.53
N ILE A 36 -1.81 9.71 9.50
CA ILE A 36 -1.15 8.73 8.64
C ILE A 36 -2.22 8.13 7.74
N TYR A 37 -2.02 8.25 6.44
CA TYR A 37 -2.95 7.78 5.42
C TYR A 37 -2.33 6.59 4.69
N GLY A 38 -3.08 5.51 4.52
CA GLY A 38 -2.59 4.32 3.82
C GLY A 38 -3.56 3.82 2.75
N CYS A 39 -3.01 3.32 1.65
CA CYS A 39 -3.77 2.72 0.56
C CYS A 39 -3.11 1.41 0.14
N SER A 40 -3.87 0.32 0.04
CA SER A 40 -3.36 -1.00 -0.39
C SER A 40 -2.15 -1.43 0.47
N ALA A 41 -1.02 -1.83 -0.10
CA ALA A 41 0.20 -2.13 0.66
C ALA A 41 0.61 -0.99 1.61
N GLY A 42 0.37 0.26 1.21
CA GLY A 42 0.59 1.42 2.07
C GLY A 42 -0.32 1.46 3.30
N SER A 43 -1.49 0.80 3.29
CA SER A 43 -2.36 0.72 4.48
C SER A 43 -1.74 -0.14 5.59
N ILE A 44 -1.00 -1.18 5.22
CA ILE A 44 -0.26 -2.02 6.17
C ILE A 44 0.88 -1.23 6.81
N ILE A 45 1.67 -0.51 6.00
CA ILE A 45 2.78 0.32 6.49
C ILE A 45 2.24 1.47 7.35
N ALA A 46 1.15 2.12 6.92
CA ALA A 46 0.48 3.18 7.67
C ALA A 46 -0.01 2.69 9.05
N THR A 47 -0.60 1.51 9.09
CA THR A 47 -1.03 0.88 10.36
C THR A 47 0.17 0.60 11.26
N ALA A 48 1.26 0.03 10.73
CA ALA A 48 2.47 -0.23 11.49
C ALA A 48 3.08 1.06 12.07
N LEU A 49 3.13 2.14 11.28
CA LEU A 49 3.56 3.45 11.77
C LEU A 49 2.61 4.01 12.82
N ALA A 50 1.30 3.86 12.64
CA ALA A 50 0.30 4.34 13.59
C ALA A 50 0.42 3.65 14.96
N TYR A 51 0.79 2.38 14.97
CA TYR A 51 1.12 1.61 16.17
C TYR A 51 2.55 1.83 16.68
N LYS A 52 3.30 2.75 16.07
CA LYS A 52 4.69 3.09 16.45
C LYS A 52 5.64 1.90 16.38
N ILE A 53 5.38 0.94 15.50
CA ILE A 53 6.31 -0.15 15.25
C ILE A 53 7.60 0.45 14.66
N PRO A 54 8.78 0.14 15.23
CA PRO A 54 10.05 0.68 14.74
C PRO A 54 10.31 0.33 13.27
N LEU A 55 10.87 1.26 12.50
CA LEU A 55 11.08 1.08 11.07
C LEU A 55 11.87 -0.19 10.70
N PRO A 56 12.93 -0.59 11.44
CA PRO A 56 13.60 -1.88 11.19
C PRO A 56 12.67 -3.09 11.34
N ALA A 57 11.72 -3.04 12.28
CA ALA A 57 10.73 -4.10 12.47
C ALA A 57 9.70 -4.11 11.33
N ILE A 58 9.25 -2.94 10.85
CA ILE A 58 8.39 -2.83 9.67
C ILE A 58 9.10 -3.44 8.45
N LYS A 59 10.38 -3.11 8.26
CA LYS A 59 11.19 -3.70 7.19
C LYS A 59 11.26 -5.22 7.31
N HIS A 60 11.52 -5.75 8.51
CA HIS A 60 11.57 -7.18 8.76
C HIS A 60 10.23 -7.86 8.41
N MET A 61 9.09 -7.30 8.82
CA MET A 61 7.76 -7.80 8.45
C MET A 61 7.62 -7.93 6.92
N PHE A 62 8.03 -6.91 6.16
CA PHE A 62 7.95 -6.93 4.70
C PHE A 62 8.93 -7.90 4.05
N ASP A 63 10.09 -8.11 4.65
CA ASP A 63 11.10 -9.03 4.12
C ASP A 63 10.76 -10.50 4.40
N THR A 64 10.05 -10.80 5.50
CA THR A 64 9.86 -12.19 5.98
C THR A 64 8.41 -12.66 5.91
N ASP A 65 7.44 -11.82 6.28
CA ASP A 65 6.05 -12.26 6.45
C ASP A 65 5.21 -12.07 5.19
N PHE A 66 5.47 -11.02 4.40
CA PHE A 66 4.70 -10.73 3.18
C PHE A 66 5.28 -11.40 1.93
N ASN A 67 5.37 -12.73 1.96
CA ASN A 67 5.69 -13.53 0.78
C ASN A 67 4.44 -13.74 -0.07
N LEU A 68 4.57 -13.68 -1.38
CA LEU A 68 3.44 -13.78 -2.30
C LEU A 68 2.69 -15.12 -2.14
N SER A 69 3.41 -16.21 -1.94
CA SER A 69 2.84 -17.55 -1.71
C SER A 69 1.98 -17.65 -0.43
N GLY A 70 2.25 -16.83 0.58
CA GLY A 70 1.43 -16.72 1.79
C GLY A 70 0.17 -15.87 1.59
N VAL A 71 0.21 -14.95 0.63
CA VAL A 71 -0.87 -13.99 0.36
C VAL A 71 -1.83 -14.50 -0.72
N ILE A 72 -1.29 -15.14 -1.77
CA ILE A 72 -2.05 -15.65 -2.92
C ILE A 72 -1.97 -17.18 -2.95
N PRO A 73 -3.11 -17.87 -2.77
CA PRO A 73 -3.17 -19.31 -2.94
C PRO A 73 -2.88 -19.76 -4.40
N SER A 74 -2.60 -21.02 -4.59
CA SER A 74 -2.46 -21.61 -5.92
C SER A 74 -3.80 -21.60 -6.69
N ILE A 75 -3.74 -21.30 -7.98
CA ILE A 75 -4.93 -21.37 -8.85
C ILE A 75 -5.38 -22.82 -9.00
N ASN A 76 -6.66 -23.07 -8.77
CA ASN A 76 -7.29 -24.37 -8.91
C ASN A 76 -8.71 -24.21 -9.52
N LEU A 77 -9.44 -25.31 -9.70
CA LEU A 77 -10.80 -25.28 -10.25
C LEU A 77 -11.75 -24.39 -9.44
N THR A 78 -11.60 -24.37 -8.12
CA THR A 78 -12.41 -23.51 -7.24
C THR A 78 -12.12 -22.03 -7.51
N SER A 79 -10.86 -21.65 -7.73
CA SER A 79 -10.51 -20.28 -8.09
C SER A 79 -11.13 -19.82 -9.41
N ILE A 80 -11.19 -20.73 -10.40
CA ILE A 80 -11.81 -20.44 -11.71
C ILE A 80 -13.34 -20.29 -11.57
N THR A 81 -14.00 -21.14 -10.78
CA THR A 81 -15.44 -21.01 -10.50
C THR A 81 -15.73 -19.73 -9.73
N SER A 82 -14.90 -19.40 -8.73
CA SER A 82 -14.97 -18.17 -7.94
C SER A 82 -14.87 -16.92 -8.84
N PHE A 83 -14.02 -16.97 -9.86
CA PHE A 83 -13.88 -15.83 -10.80
C PHE A 83 -15.19 -15.49 -11.52
N THR A 84 -16.02 -16.47 -11.84
CA THR A 84 -17.30 -16.21 -12.50
C THR A 84 -18.36 -15.63 -11.55
N GLN A 85 -18.34 -16.01 -10.29
CA GLN A 85 -19.30 -15.57 -9.27
C GLN A 85 -18.87 -14.28 -8.59
N GLU A 86 -17.64 -14.24 -8.06
CA GLU A 86 -17.10 -13.17 -7.24
C GLU A 86 -16.31 -12.12 -8.05
N LYS A 87 -16.15 -12.35 -9.38
CA LYS A 87 -15.35 -11.51 -10.28
C LYS A 87 -13.87 -11.42 -9.90
N ALA A 88 -13.38 -12.39 -9.11
CA ALA A 88 -11.99 -12.48 -8.69
C ALA A 88 -11.61 -13.93 -8.32
N LEU A 89 -10.30 -14.22 -8.29
CA LEU A 89 -9.78 -15.58 -8.12
C LEU A 89 -9.78 -16.03 -6.65
N PHE A 90 -9.52 -15.14 -5.70
CA PHE A 90 -9.19 -15.53 -4.33
C PHE A 90 -9.98 -14.72 -3.29
N SER A 91 -10.35 -15.38 -2.19
CA SER A 91 -10.76 -14.69 -0.96
C SER A 91 -9.58 -13.93 -0.33
N MET A 92 -9.88 -13.04 0.60
CA MET A 92 -8.86 -12.30 1.36
C MET A 92 -8.37 -13.07 2.62
N ASP A 93 -8.71 -14.36 2.79
CA ASP A 93 -8.45 -15.08 4.04
C ASP A 93 -6.95 -15.30 4.27
N SER A 94 -6.22 -15.79 3.27
CA SER A 94 -4.75 -15.96 3.37
C SER A 94 -4.03 -14.64 3.61
N PHE A 95 -4.45 -13.58 2.90
CA PHE A 95 -3.94 -12.23 3.12
C PHE A 95 -4.20 -11.76 4.55
N THR A 96 -5.44 -11.95 5.06
CA THR A 96 -5.82 -11.57 6.43
C THR A 96 -4.95 -12.28 7.45
N GLN A 97 -4.75 -13.61 7.32
CA GLN A 97 -3.91 -14.37 8.23
C GLN A 97 -2.45 -13.91 8.19
N THR A 98 -1.94 -13.58 7.00
CA THR A 98 -0.58 -13.06 6.85
C THR A 98 -0.40 -11.72 7.57
N VAL A 99 -1.35 -10.79 7.39
CA VAL A 99 -1.31 -9.48 8.10
C VAL A 99 -1.39 -9.67 9.60
N LEU A 100 -2.36 -10.45 10.09
CA LEU A 100 -2.51 -10.70 11.53
C LEU A 100 -1.24 -11.30 12.13
N LYS A 101 -0.66 -12.33 11.50
CA LYS A 101 0.58 -12.96 11.94
C LYS A 101 1.75 -11.98 12.02
N ALA A 102 1.91 -11.11 11.00
CA ALA A 102 2.97 -10.13 10.98
C ALA A 102 2.86 -9.12 12.12
N PHE A 103 1.65 -8.65 12.44
CA PHE A 103 1.40 -7.74 13.56
C PHE A 103 1.48 -8.44 14.92
N ASP A 104 1.00 -9.67 15.06
CA ASP A 104 1.17 -10.49 16.27
C ASP A 104 2.66 -10.64 16.62
N GLY A 105 3.51 -10.84 15.62
CA GLY A 105 4.97 -10.89 15.78
C GLY A 105 5.59 -9.60 16.34
N GLN A 106 4.86 -8.49 16.26
CA GLN A 106 5.24 -7.19 16.83
C GLN A 106 4.50 -6.88 18.14
N GLY A 107 3.72 -7.81 18.67
CA GLY A 107 2.92 -7.62 19.89
C GLY A 107 1.67 -6.76 19.67
N VAL A 108 1.19 -6.62 18.44
CA VAL A 108 0.00 -5.84 18.10
C VAL A 108 -1.11 -6.79 17.63
N ASP A 109 -2.19 -6.90 18.38
CA ASP A 109 -3.38 -7.67 18.00
C ASP A 109 -4.37 -6.80 17.24
N LEU A 110 -4.55 -7.10 15.95
CA LEU A 110 -5.49 -6.37 15.08
C LEU A 110 -6.87 -7.05 14.93
N ARG A 111 -7.13 -8.20 15.58
CA ARG A 111 -8.37 -8.97 15.34
C ARG A 111 -9.63 -8.20 15.69
N ASN A 112 -9.59 -7.45 16.79
CA ASN A 112 -10.71 -6.65 17.28
C ASN A 112 -10.40 -5.15 17.31
N ALA A 113 -9.21 -4.75 16.87
CA ALA A 113 -8.78 -3.35 16.87
C ALA A 113 -9.58 -2.53 15.86
N VAL A 114 -10.03 -1.35 16.27
CA VAL A 114 -10.62 -0.34 15.39
C VAL A 114 -9.62 0.77 15.08
N ILE A 115 -9.89 1.55 14.04
CA ILE A 115 -8.95 2.59 13.58
C ILE A 115 -8.64 3.61 14.67
N ASP A 116 -9.62 3.96 15.50
CA ASP A 116 -9.43 4.91 16.62
C ASP A 116 -8.60 4.34 17.78
N ASP A 117 -8.36 3.03 17.85
CA ASP A 117 -7.44 2.42 18.82
C ASP A 117 -5.97 2.68 18.49
N ALA A 118 -5.65 3.09 17.26
CA ALA A 118 -4.28 3.34 16.87
C ALA A 118 -3.67 4.53 17.64
N PRO A 119 -2.46 4.39 18.21
CA PRO A 119 -1.80 5.44 18.99
C PRO A 119 -1.53 6.75 18.23
N GLN A 120 -1.46 6.70 16.88
CA GLN A 120 -1.45 7.87 16.02
C GLN A 120 -2.68 7.84 15.10
N LYS A 121 -3.15 9.01 14.68
CA LYS A 121 -4.31 9.15 13.79
C LYS A 121 -4.09 8.38 12.50
N LEU A 122 -4.89 7.35 12.27
CA LEU A 122 -4.85 6.48 11.10
C LEU A 122 -6.07 6.72 10.21
N TYR A 123 -5.84 6.68 8.91
CA TYR A 123 -6.86 6.75 7.87
C TYR A 123 -6.53 5.73 6.79
N ILE A 124 -7.49 4.90 6.41
CA ILE A 124 -7.28 3.88 5.35
C ILE A 124 -8.17 4.21 4.16
N LEU A 125 -7.55 4.38 3.00
CA LEU A 125 -8.25 4.69 1.75
C LEU A 125 -8.73 3.41 1.08
N ALA A 126 -10.01 3.39 0.72
CA ALA A 126 -10.61 2.33 -0.07
C ALA A 126 -11.45 2.92 -1.22
N SER A 127 -11.70 2.13 -2.25
CA SER A 127 -12.59 2.51 -3.35
C SER A 127 -13.97 1.91 -3.14
N ASN A 128 -14.96 2.74 -2.82
CA ASN A 128 -16.35 2.32 -2.65
C ASN A 128 -17.04 2.28 -4.03
N LEU A 129 -17.30 1.06 -4.53
CA LEU A 129 -17.97 0.86 -5.82
C LEU A 129 -19.45 1.24 -5.79
N THR A 130 -20.13 1.09 -4.65
CA THR A 130 -21.55 1.42 -4.50
C THR A 130 -21.79 2.92 -4.68
N THR A 131 -20.91 3.74 -4.09
CA THR A 131 -21.00 5.20 -4.18
C THR A 131 -20.11 5.82 -5.27
N ARG A 132 -19.23 5.01 -5.89
CA ARG A 132 -18.25 5.41 -6.92
C ARG A 132 -17.31 6.52 -6.46
N LYS A 133 -16.78 6.38 -5.24
CA LYS A 133 -15.88 7.39 -4.63
C LYS A 133 -14.73 6.73 -3.89
N ALA A 134 -13.62 7.46 -3.81
CA ALA A 134 -12.60 7.18 -2.79
C ALA A 134 -13.17 7.52 -1.41
N VAL A 135 -12.94 6.67 -0.43
CA VAL A 135 -13.42 6.83 0.95
C VAL A 135 -12.25 6.68 1.91
N LEU A 136 -12.19 7.55 2.90
CA LEU A 136 -11.34 7.41 4.07
C LEU A 136 -12.11 6.62 5.13
N LEU A 137 -11.68 5.41 5.42
CA LEU A 137 -12.16 4.60 6.52
C LEU A 137 -11.49 5.07 7.81
N THR A 138 -12.27 5.32 8.84
CA THR A 138 -11.84 5.93 10.12
C THR A 138 -12.75 5.48 11.27
N GLY A 139 -12.47 5.94 12.46
CA GLY A 139 -13.37 5.76 13.63
C GLY A 139 -13.42 4.31 14.09
N SER A 140 -14.63 3.83 14.34
CA SER A 140 -14.92 2.48 14.84
C SER A 140 -14.85 1.39 13.76
N VAL A 141 -14.33 1.68 12.56
CA VAL A 141 -14.10 0.66 11.52
C VAL A 141 -12.99 -0.27 11.98
N SER A 142 -13.20 -1.60 11.87
CA SER A 142 -12.14 -2.58 12.11
C SER A 142 -10.93 -2.30 11.22
N ILE A 143 -9.73 -2.29 11.81
CA ILE A 143 -8.48 -2.10 11.05
C ILE A 143 -8.33 -3.18 10.00
N MET A 144 -8.61 -4.44 10.33
CA MET A 144 -8.51 -5.54 9.36
C MET A 144 -9.50 -5.39 8.22
N ASP A 145 -10.76 -5.02 8.50
CA ASP A 145 -11.74 -4.79 7.44
C ASP A 145 -11.35 -3.61 6.56
N ALA A 146 -10.81 -2.54 7.14
CA ALA A 146 -10.30 -1.40 6.39
C ALA A 146 -9.11 -1.77 5.48
N ILE A 147 -8.15 -2.55 5.99
CA ILE A 147 -7.00 -3.06 5.21
C ILE A 147 -7.50 -3.98 4.07
N ARG A 148 -8.46 -4.87 4.34
CA ARG A 148 -9.06 -5.73 3.31
C ARG A 148 -9.76 -4.91 2.23
N CYS A 149 -10.61 -3.95 2.61
CA CYS A 149 -11.27 -3.05 1.67
C CYS A 149 -10.27 -2.23 0.84
N SER A 150 -9.13 -1.87 1.43
CA SER A 150 -8.08 -1.08 0.78
C SER A 150 -7.19 -1.89 -0.17
N SER A 151 -7.09 -3.21 0.04
CA SER A 151 -6.10 -4.10 -0.61
C SER A 151 -6.70 -5.16 -1.52
N CYS A 152 -8.03 -5.23 -1.66
CA CYS A 152 -8.68 -6.22 -2.53
C CYS A 152 -8.59 -5.82 -4.00
N LEU A 153 -7.43 -6.13 -4.59
CA LEU A 153 -7.12 -5.83 -6.00
C LEU A 153 -8.12 -6.52 -6.93
N PRO A 154 -8.85 -5.79 -7.80
CA PRO A 154 -9.80 -6.37 -8.74
C PRO A 154 -9.23 -7.50 -9.57
N PHE A 155 -10.06 -8.49 -9.85
CA PHE A 155 -9.76 -9.75 -10.54
C PHE A 155 -8.88 -10.72 -9.73
N VAL A 156 -8.10 -10.25 -8.76
CA VAL A 156 -7.24 -11.07 -7.89
C VAL A 156 -7.99 -11.45 -6.64
N PHE A 157 -8.46 -10.47 -5.88
CA PHE A 157 -9.18 -10.69 -4.62
C PHE A 157 -10.65 -10.30 -4.71
N HIS A 158 -11.50 -11.09 -4.02
CA HIS A 158 -12.92 -10.80 -3.93
C HIS A 158 -13.16 -9.38 -3.41
N PRO A 159 -14.06 -8.62 -4.03
CA PRO A 159 -14.53 -7.35 -3.47
C PRO A 159 -15.02 -7.54 -2.03
N GLN A 160 -14.79 -6.57 -1.18
CA GLN A 160 -15.17 -6.65 0.23
C GLN A 160 -16.49 -5.92 0.48
N VAL A 161 -17.33 -6.49 1.35
CA VAL A 161 -18.58 -5.85 1.77
C VAL A 161 -18.39 -5.30 3.19
N LEU A 162 -18.60 -4.00 3.36
CA LEU A 162 -18.55 -3.33 4.65
C LEU A 162 -19.72 -2.34 4.74
N TYR A 163 -20.52 -2.43 5.81
CA TYR A 163 -21.70 -1.58 6.03
C TYR A 163 -22.62 -1.47 4.80
N ASN A 164 -22.91 -2.62 4.18
CA ASN A 164 -23.75 -2.74 2.99
C ASN A 164 -23.22 -1.98 1.74
N ASN A 165 -21.94 -1.66 1.72
CA ASN A 165 -21.25 -1.11 0.56
C ASN A 165 -20.20 -2.09 0.04
N LEU A 166 -19.96 -2.06 -1.26
CA LEU A 166 -18.97 -2.88 -1.95
C LEU A 166 -17.68 -2.09 -2.15
N TYR A 167 -16.55 -2.69 -1.76
CA TYR A 167 -15.23 -2.06 -1.83
C TYR A 167 -14.27 -2.86 -2.69
N ILE A 168 -13.38 -2.16 -3.36
CA ILE A 168 -12.19 -2.67 -4.05
C ILE A 168 -10.97 -1.88 -3.62
N ASP A 169 -9.78 -2.32 -4.04
CA ASP A 169 -8.50 -1.67 -3.73
C ASP A 169 -8.58 -0.14 -3.85
N GLY A 170 -8.06 0.54 -2.82
CA GLY A 170 -8.14 1.99 -2.71
C GLY A 170 -7.50 2.73 -3.88
N GLY A 171 -6.50 2.13 -4.53
CA GLY A 171 -5.82 2.69 -5.69
C GLY A 171 -6.73 2.97 -6.88
N PHE A 172 -7.93 2.38 -6.93
CA PHE A 172 -8.83 2.59 -8.07
C PHE A 172 -9.40 4.01 -8.14
N TYR A 173 -10.02 4.49 -7.07
CA TYR A 173 -10.53 5.88 -7.01
C TYR A 173 -9.54 6.85 -6.36
N ALA A 174 -8.60 6.36 -5.53
CA ALA A 174 -7.56 7.17 -4.91
C ALA A 174 -6.19 7.03 -5.61
N HIS A 175 -6.16 6.71 -6.91
CA HIS A 175 -4.92 6.65 -7.70
C HIS A 175 -4.11 7.95 -7.67
N ASN A 176 -4.78 9.07 -7.45
CA ASN A 176 -4.19 10.38 -7.17
C ASN A 176 -4.39 10.76 -5.70
N MET A 177 -3.78 9.99 -4.79
CA MET A 177 -3.95 10.13 -3.34
C MET A 177 -3.74 11.56 -2.83
N HIS A 178 -2.82 12.31 -3.45
CA HIS A 178 -2.58 13.74 -3.17
C HIS A 178 -3.80 14.64 -3.39
N LYS A 179 -4.83 14.18 -4.12
CA LYS A 179 -6.10 14.89 -4.29
C LYS A 179 -7.17 14.51 -3.27
N VAL A 180 -6.92 13.46 -2.48
CA VAL A 180 -7.86 12.90 -1.51
C VAL A 180 -7.47 13.25 -0.07
N VAL A 181 -6.17 13.40 0.20
CA VAL A 181 -5.63 13.78 1.51
C VAL A 181 -5.45 15.30 1.61
N PRO A 182 -5.28 15.86 2.83
CA PRO A 182 -4.98 17.29 3.00
C PRO A 182 -3.76 17.74 2.17
N ALA A 183 -3.82 18.95 1.61
CA ALA A 183 -2.85 19.44 0.63
C ALA A 183 -1.40 19.51 1.16
N GLU A 184 -1.20 19.68 2.46
CA GLU A 184 0.12 19.72 3.12
C GLU A 184 0.71 18.35 3.44
N THR A 185 -0.02 17.27 3.15
CA THR A 185 0.41 15.89 3.47
C THR A 185 1.59 15.48 2.57
N LEU A 186 2.66 14.95 3.16
CA LEU A 186 3.70 14.27 2.40
C LEU A 186 3.12 13.01 1.77
N VAL A 187 3.22 12.86 0.46
CA VAL A 187 2.64 11.72 -0.25
C VAL A 187 3.73 10.90 -0.92
N PHE A 188 3.73 9.61 -0.63
CA PHE A 188 4.56 8.61 -1.30
C PHE A 188 3.71 7.83 -2.30
N HIS A 189 4.01 7.97 -3.57
CA HIS A 189 3.46 7.17 -4.65
C HIS A 189 4.53 6.27 -5.25
N ILE A 190 4.12 5.10 -5.76
CA ILE A 190 4.95 4.26 -6.60
C ILE A 190 4.42 4.38 -8.02
N SER A 191 5.29 4.78 -8.95
CA SER A 191 4.97 4.85 -10.37
C SER A 191 5.85 3.90 -11.17
N ARG A 192 5.40 3.59 -12.38
CA ARG A 192 6.25 3.03 -13.43
C ARG A 192 6.55 4.14 -14.42
N SER A 193 7.75 4.13 -14.98
CA SER A 193 8.07 4.93 -16.15
C SER A 193 7.17 4.48 -17.31
N GLU A 194 6.93 5.33 -18.28
CA GLU A 194 6.03 5.10 -19.42
C GLU A 194 6.27 3.74 -20.08
N LEU A 195 5.49 2.77 -19.69
CA LEU A 195 5.50 1.44 -20.27
C LEU A 195 4.34 1.36 -21.27
N SER A 196 4.64 1.59 -22.54
CA SER A 196 3.66 1.32 -23.60
C SER A 196 3.22 -0.15 -23.53
N ILE A 197 1.91 -0.38 -23.48
CA ILE A 197 1.35 -1.74 -23.52
C ILE A 197 1.26 -2.15 -24.98
N THR A 198 2.12 -3.09 -25.38
CA THR A 198 1.98 -3.74 -26.68
C THR A 198 1.18 -5.03 -26.57
N PRO A 199 0.59 -5.54 -27.68
CA PRO A 199 -0.09 -6.84 -27.68
C PRO A 199 0.79 -7.99 -27.18
N GLU A 200 2.09 -7.97 -27.47
CA GLU A 200 3.06 -8.98 -27.03
C GLU A 200 3.28 -8.91 -25.52
N ARG A 201 3.32 -7.70 -24.98
CA ARG A 201 3.46 -7.48 -23.54
C ARG A 201 2.20 -7.90 -22.81
N LEU A 202 1.01 -7.58 -23.32
CA LEU A 202 -0.26 -7.99 -22.73
C LEU A 202 -0.32 -9.52 -22.53
N LYS A 203 0.15 -10.31 -23.52
CA LYS A 203 0.19 -11.78 -23.43
C LYS A 203 1.08 -12.32 -22.30
N LYS A 204 2.05 -11.53 -21.84
CA LYS A 204 3.01 -11.91 -20.78
C LYS A 204 2.65 -11.31 -19.40
N MET A 205 1.70 -10.40 -19.35
CA MET A 205 1.28 -9.77 -18.09
C MET A 205 0.52 -10.73 -17.20
N THR A 206 0.76 -10.63 -15.91
CA THR A 206 -0.12 -11.25 -14.92
C THR A 206 -1.45 -10.48 -14.83
N LEU A 207 -2.47 -11.12 -14.27
CA LEU A 207 -3.77 -10.47 -14.04
C LEU A 207 -3.64 -9.25 -13.10
N SER A 208 -2.75 -9.35 -12.12
CA SER A 208 -2.44 -8.25 -11.19
C SER A 208 -1.74 -7.08 -11.89
N ASP A 209 -0.79 -7.36 -12.79
CA ASP A 209 -0.13 -6.30 -13.57
C ASP A 209 -1.10 -5.63 -14.54
N TYR A 210 -2.00 -6.41 -15.15
CA TYR A 210 -3.07 -5.85 -16.00
C TYR A 210 -4.00 -4.94 -15.20
N SER A 211 -4.47 -5.41 -14.02
CA SER A 211 -5.27 -4.60 -13.11
C SER A 211 -4.56 -3.30 -12.71
N ALA A 212 -3.29 -3.39 -12.31
CA ALA A 212 -2.48 -2.21 -11.97
C ALA A 212 -2.35 -1.22 -13.14
N THR A 213 -2.21 -1.72 -14.35
CA THR A 213 -2.13 -0.88 -15.55
C THR A 213 -3.42 -0.09 -15.80
N LEU A 214 -4.58 -0.69 -15.52
CA LEU A 214 -5.86 0.03 -15.62
C LEU A 214 -5.93 1.20 -14.64
N TYR A 215 -5.33 1.08 -13.44
CA TYR A 215 -5.24 2.22 -12.51
C TYR A 215 -4.29 3.31 -13.03
N GLU A 216 -3.15 2.89 -13.54
CA GLU A 216 -2.13 3.81 -14.03
C GLU A 216 -2.64 4.64 -15.22
N ALA A 217 -3.56 4.10 -16.03
CA ALA A 217 -4.18 4.82 -17.14
C ALA A 217 -4.94 6.09 -16.71
N PHE A 218 -5.41 6.14 -15.45
CA PHE A 218 -6.13 7.30 -14.90
C PHE A 218 -5.27 8.16 -13.99
N ARG A 219 -4.00 7.79 -13.78
CA ARG A 219 -3.09 8.52 -12.91
C ARG A 219 -2.54 9.75 -13.62
N SER A 220 -2.56 10.88 -12.94
CA SER A 220 -1.83 12.08 -13.34
C SER A 220 -0.71 12.35 -12.33
N GLU A 221 0.53 12.42 -12.79
CA GLU A 221 1.63 12.84 -11.92
C GLU A 221 1.42 14.30 -11.51
N SER A 222 1.58 14.56 -10.22
CA SER A 222 1.61 15.92 -9.68
C SER A 222 3.04 16.24 -9.29
N HIS A 223 3.50 17.42 -9.67
CA HIS A 223 4.83 17.93 -9.33
C HIS A 223 4.78 18.91 -8.15
N THR A 224 3.88 18.68 -7.19
CA THR A 224 3.84 19.47 -5.96
C THR A 224 5.00 19.08 -5.04
N ASP A 225 5.45 20.03 -4.23
CA ASP A 225 6.66 19.88 -3.39
C ASP A 225 6.55 18.81 -2.30
N ASN A 226 5.35 18.33 -2.01
CA ASN A 226 5.08 17.33 -0.99
C ASN A 226 4.73 15.94 -1.56
N VAL A 227 4.86 15.73 -2.88
CA VAL A 227 4.59 14.44 -3.51
C VAL A 227 5.88 13.83 -4.05
N LEU A 228 6.23 12.66 -3.53
CA LEU A 228 7.36 11.86 -4.00
C LEU A 228 6.84 10.66 -4.81
N TRP A 229 7.24 10.61 -6.06
CA TRP A 229 6.99 9.50 -6.97
C TRP A 229 8.21 8.58 -7.00
N PHE A 230 8.11 7.44 -6.33
CA PHE A 230 9.12 6.38 -6.45
C PHE A 230 8.97 5.68 -7.78
N LYS A 231 10.05 5.64 -8.56
CA LYS A 231 10.09 4.94 -9.85
C LYS A 231 10.72 3.56 -9.67
N ASN A 232 9.99 2.53 -10.07
CA ASN A 232 10.49 1.16 -10.16
C ASN A 232 9.82 0.44 -11.34
N ASP A 233 10.61 0.09 -12.34
CA ASP A 233 10.16 -0.50 -13.61
C ASP A 233 10.45 -2.01 -13.71
N THR A 234 11.22 -2.55 -12.77
CA THR A 234 11.77 -3.91 -12.84
C THR A 234 10.94 -4.94 -12.10
N ILE A 235 10.14 -4.52 -11.12
CA ILE A 235 9.37 -5.41 -10.25
C ILE A 235 7.88 -5.26 -10.52
N SER A 236 7.21 -6.39 -10.77
CA SER A 236 5.76 -6.46 -10.94
C SER A 236 5.03 -6.19 -9.61
N LEU A 237 3.75 -5.80 -9.70
CA LEU A 237 2.92 -5.49 -8.52
C LEU A 237 2.81 -6.69 -7.57
N MET A 238 2.71 -7.89 -8.14
CA MET A 238 2.57 -9.15 -7.41
C MET A 238 3.48 -10.19 -8.04
N GLN A 239 4.69 -10.32 -7.50
CA GLN A 239 5.65 -11.37 -7.84
C GLN A 239 6.37 -11.83 -6.57
N GLU A 240 6.87 -13.06 -6.56
CA GLU A 240 7.77 -13.50 -5.49
C GLU A 240 9.08 -12.72 -5.60
N LEU A 241 9.55 -12.18 -4.47
CA LEU A 241 10.76 -11.39 -4.42
C LEU A 241 11.92 -12.19 -3.82
N THR A 242 13.06 -12.16 -4.49
CA THR A 242 14.32 -12.59 -3.89
C THR A 242 14.80 -11.57 -2.85
N ASP A 243 15.66 -11.99 -1.93
CA ASP A 243 16.24 -11.08 -0.93
C ASP A 243 17.04 -9.93 -1.58
N ALA A 244 17.66 -10.18 -2.73
CA ALA A 244 18.33 -9.15 -3.52
C ALA A 244 17.34 -8.09 -4.04
N GLN A 245 16.16 -8.52 -4.50
CA GLN A 245 15.12 -7.61 -4.97
C GLN A 245 14.47 -6.81 -3.82
N LYS A 246 14.25 -7.44 -2.65
CA LYS A 246 13.79 -6.75 -1.44
C LYS A 246 14.77 -5.66 -1.02
N LYS A 247 16.07 -5.99 -0.98
CA LYS A 247 17.14 -5.02 -0.72
C LYS A 247 17.18 -3.92 -1.76
N GLN A 248 17.09 -4.24 -3.04
CA GLN A 248 17.06 -3.27 -4.13
C GLN A 248 15.93 -2.25 -3.96
N LEU A 249 14.69 -2.71 -3.68
CA LEU A 249 13.54 -1.81 -3.45
C LEU A 249 13.81 -0.84 -2.31
N TYR A 250 14.33 -1.35 -1.20
CA TYR A 250 14.65 -0.51 -0.05
C TYR A 250 15.72 0.54 -0.39
N ASP A 251 16.83 0.13 -1.02
CA ASP A 251 17.95 1.01 -1.38
C ASP A 251 17.53 2.08 -2.41
N GLU A 252 16.71 1.70 -3.40
CA GLU A 252 16.13 2.63 -4.38
C GLU A 252 15.23 3.65 -3.69
N GLY A 253 14.36 3.20 -2.79
CA GLY A 253 13.48 4.08 -2.02
C GLY A 253 14.26 5.08 -1.17
N PHE A 254 15.27 4.59 -0.43
CA PHE A 254 16.15 5.43 0.35
C PHE A 254 16.86 6.49 -0.51
N THR A 255 17.42 6.08 -1.65
CA THR A 255 18.16 6.96 -2.55
C THR A 255 17.26 8.04 -3.16
N GLN A 256 16.08 7.64 -3.67
CA GLN A 256 15.15 8.59 -4.29
C GLN A 256 14.60 9.59 -3.27
N ALA A 257 14.25 9.13 -2.08
CA ALA A 257 13.75 9.98 -1.01
C ALA A 257 14.85 10.91 -0.44
N SER A 258 16.09 10.42 -0.28
CA SER A 258 17.21 11.26 0.15
C SER A 258 17.43 12.45 -0.80
N ARG A 259 17.36 12.21 -2.12
CA ARG A 259 17.45 13.29 -3.13
C ARG A 259 16.26 14.26 -3.05
N PHE A 260 15.09 13.76 -2.69
CA PHE A 260 13.90 14.58 -2.52
C PHE A 260 14.00 15.46 -1.27
N PHE A 261 14.44 14.91 -0.13
CA PHE A 261 14.51 15.62 1.15
C PHE A 261 15.72 16.57 1.25
N SER A 262 16.88 16.21 0.69
CA SER A 262 18.08 17.09 0.72
C SER A 262 17.84 18.48 0.14
N LYS A 263 16.84 18.63 -0.73
CA LYS A 263 16.45 19.91 -1.32
C LYS A 263 15.44 20.69 -0.47
N ARG A 264 14.85 20.07 0.57
CA ARG A 264 13.67 20.58 1.29
C ARG A 264 13.83 20.63 2.81
N LEU A 265 14.61 19.74 3.37
CA LEU A 265 14.73 19.58 4.83
C LEU A 265 16.21 19.58 5.24
N PRO A 266 16.58 20.27 6.32
CA PRO A 266 17.89 20.10 6.93
C PRO A 266 17.98 18.69 7.55
N GLU A 267 19.19 18.11 7.56
CA GLU A 267 19.43 16.89 8.33
C GLU A 267 19.38 17.18 9.83
N ILE A 268 18.86 16.25 10.61
CA ILE A 268 19.00 16.28 12.06
C ILE A 268 20.45 15.86 12.33
N LEU A 269 21.22 16.80 12.87
CA LEU A 269 22.57 16.51 13.36
C LEU A 269 22.42 15.51 14.51
N GLY A 270 22.90 14.28 14.29
CA GLY A 270 22.86 13.18 15.25
C GLY A 270 23.77 13.39 16.45
#